data_06ff446039fadd7859399d00dd3bce73
#
_entry.id   06ff446039fadd7859399d00dd3bce73
#
_cell.length_a   1.000
_cell.length_b   1.000
_cell.length_c   1.000
_cell.angle_alpha   90.00
_cell.angle_beta   90.00
_cell.angle_gamma   90.00
#
_symmetry.space_group_name_H-M   'P 1'
#
loop_
_entity.id
_entity.type
_entity.pdbx_description
1 polymer ?
#
loop_
_entity_poly.entity_id
_entity_poly.type
_entity_poly.pdbx_seq_one_letter_code
_entity_poly.pdbx_strand_id
1 'polypeptide(L)'
;LKGMFSVLVDDPVSYVNAPVLARSRGVETALVTEGDSPDHRSMVRVRMACADGSSQVVAGTVFGARDSEKLVEIDGLDLDLPISEHMLVFAYEDKPGVVGVVGQVLGAAGINIANMQVCRGGGGALLALTVDSAVDSGTVDAIRLQINAVRGAAIDLE
;
A
#
# COMPACT_ATOMS: atom_id res chain seq x y z
N LEU A 1 -3.95 14.51 0.58
CA LEU A 1 -4.13 14.96 1.96
C LEU A 1 -5.44 14.48 2.57
N LYS A 2 -6.60 14.68 1.91
CA LYS A 2 -7.90 14.25 2.46
C LYS A 2 -7.85 12.78 2.85
N GLY A 3 -7.56 11.87 1.94
CA GLY A 3 -7.52 10.42 2.20
C GLY A 3 -6.53 10.00 3.29
N MET A 4 -5.38 10.68 3.40
CA MET A 4 -4.42 10.42 4.48
C MET A 4 -4.98 10.84 5.85
N PHE A 5 -5.57 12.03 5.93
CA PHE A 5 -6.06 12.54 7.20
C PHE A 5 -7.38 11.90 7.63
N SER A 6 -8.23 11.44 6.71
CA SER A 6 -9.46 10.73 7.07
C SER A 6 -9.24 9.41 7.82
N VAL A 7 -8.04 8.81 7.68
CA VAL A 7 -7.65 7.62 8.44
C VAL A 7 -6.94 7.95 9.76
N LEU A 8 -6.39 9.17 9.86
CA LEU A 8 -5.56 9.58 11.01
C LEU A 8 -6.31 10.39 12.06
N VAL A 9 -7.50 10.89 11.73
CA VAL A 9 -8.26 11.77 12.63
C VAL A 9 -9.75 11.40 12.62
N ASP A 10 -10.37 11.52 13.79
CA ASP A 10 -11.81 11.27 13.95
C ASP A 10 -12.68 12.45 13.46
N ASP A 11 -12.07 13.62 13.24
CA ASP A 11 -12.78 14.79 12.73
C ASP A 11 -13.11 14.64 11.24
N PRO A 12 -14.25 15.20 10.77
CA PRO A 12 -14.60 15.19 9.36
C PRO A 12 -13.54 15.88 8.49
N VAL A 13 -12.91 15.14 7.59
CA VAL A 13 -11.88 15.66 6.68
C VAL A 13 -12.47 15.95 5.31
N SER A 14 -12.23 17.15 4.82
CA SER A 14 -12.63 17.63 3.49
C SER A 14 -11.40 18.09 2.70
N TYR A 15 -11.56 18.31 1.40
CA TYR A 15 -10.50 18.90 0.58
C TYR A 15 -10.10 20.31 1.04
N VAL A 16 -11.01 21.04 1.68
CA VAL A 16 -10.80 22.42 2.14
C VAL A 16 -10.02 22.45 3.47
N ASN A 17 -10.39 21.59 4.44
CA ASN A 17 -9.77 21.62 5.76
C ASN A 17 -8.52 20.74 5.89
N ALA A 18 -8.30 19.76 5.02
CA ALA A 18 -7.14 18.87 5.08
C ALA A 18 -5.79 19.61 5.12
N PRO A 19 -5.54 20.68 4.32
CA PRO A 19 -4.30 21.46 4.43
C PRO A 19 -4.16 22.21 5.77
N VAL A 20 -5.24 22.64 6.35
CA VAL A 20 -5.24 23.33 7.66
C VAL A 20 -4.94 22.33 8.77
N LEU A 21 -5.56 21.15 8.73
CA LEU A 21 -5.29 20.04 9.66
C LEU A 21 -3.84 19.58 9.58
N ALA A 22 -3.29 19.47 8.38
CA ALA A 22 -1.88 19.13 8.19
C ALA A 22 -0.96 20.13 8.93
N ARG A 23 -1.16 21.43 8.69
CA ARG A 23 -0.35 22.48 9.34
C ARG A 23 -0.51 22.50 10.86
N SER A 24 -1.72 22.36 11.37
CA SER A 24 -1.96 22.35 12.81
C SER A 24 -1.31 21.18 13.53
N ARG A 25 -0.97 20.12 12.80
CA ARG A 25 -0.26 18.92 13.30
C ARG A 25 1.22 18.91 12.93
N GLY A 26 1.75 20.00 12.41
CA GLY A 26 3.16 20.12 12.05
C GLY A 26 3.56 19.32 10.83
N VAL A 27 2.59 18.90 9.99
CA VAL A 27 2.86 18.20 8.73
C VAL A 27 3.06 19.22 7.62
N GLU A 28 4.29 19.28 7.11
CA GLU A 28 4.62 20.08 5.95
C GLU A 28 4.20 19.33 4.68
N THR A 29 3.60 20.03 3.74
CA THR A 29 3.10 19.46 2.50
C THR A 29 3.60 20.24 1.30
N ALA A 30 4.04 19.52 0.26
CA ALA A 30 4.43 20.09 -1.01
C ALA A 30 3.71 19.33 -2.14
N LEU A 31 3.24 20.06 -3.14
CA LEU A 31 2.76 19.49 -4.40
C LEU A 31 3.81 19.79 -5.48
N VAL A 32 4.31 18.72 -6.08
CA VAL A 32 5.21 18.82 -7.24
C VAL A 32 4.45 18.29 -8.46
N THR A 33 4.45 19.04 -9.55
CA THR A 33 3.83 18.63 -10.80
C THR A 33 4.93 18.49 -11.84
N GLU A 34 5.02 17.32 -12.45
CA GLU A 34 5.94 17.02 -13.54
C GLU A 34 5.14 16.81 -14.83
N GLY A 35 5.66 17.31 -15.96
CA GLY A 35 4.95 17.28 -17.23
C GLY A 35 4.96 15.93 -17.94
N ASP A 36 5.95 15.09 -17.65
CA ASP A 36 6.14 13.80 -18.30
C ASP A 36 6.31 12.67 -17.30
N SER A 37 5.56 11.59 -17.51
CA SER A 37 5.79 10.30 -16.88
C SER A 37 6.20 9.32 -17.98
N PRO A 38 7.42 8.74 -17.94
CA PRO A 38 7.92 7.88 -19.01
C PRO A 38 7.05 6.65 -19.27
N ASP A 39 6.48 6.09 -18.22
CA ASP A 39 5.82 4.80 -18.26
C ASP A 39 4.30 4.86 -18.09
N HIS A 40 3.77 6.01 -17.63
CA HIS A 40 2.35 6.17 -17.32
C HIS A 40 1.78 7.49 -17.87
N ARG A 41 0.54 7.46 -18.37
CA ARG A 41 -0.16 8.69 -18.83
C ARG A 41 -0.42 9.69 -17.71
N SER A 42 -0.66 9.16 -16.52
CA SER A 42 -0.80 9.95 -15.28
C SER A 42 -0.34 9.10 -14.12
N MET A 43 0.37 9.70 -13.19
CA MET A 43 0.82 9.03 -11.98
C MET A 43 0.69 9.97 -10.80
N VAL A 44 0.20 9.46 -9.69
CA VAL A 44 0.23 10.15 -8.40
C VAL A 44 1.20 9.41 -7.51
N ARG A 45 2.26 10.09 -7.08
CA ARG A 45 3.23 9.58 -6.11
C ARG A 45 3.07 10.33 -4.80
N VAL A 46 2.86 9.61 -3.73
CA VAL A 46 2.83 10.15 -2.37
C VAL A 46 4.09 9.71 -1.64
N ARG A 47 4.86 10.69 -1.18
CA ARG A 47 6.02 10.44 -0.33
C ARG A 47 5.75 11.00 1.05
N MET A 48 5.88 10.16 2.05
CA MET A 48 5.77 10.53 3.45
C MET A 48 7.12 10.36 4.13
N ALA A 49 7.64 11.44 4.73
CA ALA A 49 8.84 11.42 5.55
C ALA A 49 8.45 11.61 7.01
N CYS A 50 8.97 10.76 7.88
CA CYS A 50 8.70 10.78 9.31
C CYS A 50 9.85 11.44 10.07
N ALA A 51 9.58 11.94 11.27
CA ALA A 51 10.56 12.63 12.10
C ALA A 51 11.73 11.72 12.56
N ASP A 52 11.53 10.40 12.56
CA ASP A 52 12.55 9.39 12.84
C ASP A 52 13.52 9.13 11.68
N GLY A 53 13.35 9.83 10.55
CA GLY A 53 14.14 9.68 9.34
C GLY A 53 13.64 8.58 8.41
N SER A 54 12.61 7.83 8.78
CA SER A 54 11.98 6.86 7.87
C SER A 54 11.18 7.57 6.78
N SER A 55 11.03 6.92 5.64
CA SER A 55 10.17 7.43 4.57
C SER A 55 9.42 6.28 3.91
N GLN A 56 8.24 6.57 3.43
CA GLN A 56 7.42 5.67 2.64
C GLN A 56 7.01 6.34 1.35
N VAL A 57 6.99 5.57 0.28
CA VAL A 57 6.59 6.03 -1.05
C VAL A 57 5.54 5.07 -1.58
N VAL A 58 4.44 5.62 -2.07
CA VAL A 58 3.42 4.85 -2.79
C VAL A 58 3.05 5.62 -4.04
N ALA A 59 3.01 4.93 -5.18
CA ALA A 59 2.51 5.52 -6.42
C ALA A 59 1.38 4.69 -7.02
N GLY A 60 0.43 5.39 -7.58
CA GLY A 60 -0.68 4.81 -8.30
C GLY A 60 -0.90 5.51 -9.63
N THR A 61 -1.53 4.80 -10.55
CA THR A 61 -1.89 5.29 -11.89
C THR A 61 -3.29 4.84 -12.27
N VAL A 62 -3.81 5.48 -13.30
CA VAL A 62 -5.04 5.04 -13.97
C VAL A 62 -4.66 4.47 -15.34
N PHE A 63 -5.16 3.29 -15.65
CA PHE A 63 -4.81 2.55 -16.83
C PHE A 63 -6.02 2.12 -17.67
N GLY A 64 -5.84 2.20 -19.00
CA GLY A 64 -6.82 1.69 -19.98
C GLY A 64 -8.03 2.60 -20.18
N ALA A 65 -8.95 2.12 -21.06
CA ALA A 65 -10.14 2.88 -21.44
C ALA A 65 -11.25 2.91 -20.36
N ARG A 66 -11.08 2.11 -19.32
CA ARG A 66 -12.01 2.02 -18.17
C ARG A 66 -11.49 2.74 -16.94
N ASP A 67 -10.37 3.46 -17.06
CA ASP A 67 -9.71 4.17 -15.95
C ASP A 67 -9.49 3.27 -14.73
N SER A 68 -8.98 2.03 -14.97
CA SER A 68 -8.68 1.09 -13.90
C SER A 68 -7.53 1.60 -13.04
N GLU A 69 -7.77 1.72 -11.75
CA GLU A 69 -6.78 2.19 -10.77
C GLU A 69 -5.81 1.07 -10.40
N LYS A 70 -4.53 1.39 -10.37
CA LYS A 70 -3.46 0.44 -10.01
C LYS A 70 -2.42 1.08 -9.11
N LEU A 71 -1.90 0.29 -8.18
CA LEU A 71 -0.64 0.57 -7.50
C LEU A 71 0.51 0.17 -8.44
N VAL A 72 1.48 1.07 -8.60
CA VAL A 72 2.62 0.87 -9.50
C VAL A 72 3.97 1.00 -8.81
N GLU A 73 4.02 1.54 -7.59
CA GLU A 73 5.24 1.61 -6.80
C GLU A 73 4.91 1.56 -5.29
N ILE A 74 5.69 0.80 -4.54
CA ILE A 74 5.76 0.87 -3.08
C ILE A 74 7.24 0.84 -2.67
N ASP A 75 7.69 1.88 -1.96
CA ASP A 75 9.04 2.04 -1.41
C ASP A 75 10.16 1.78 -2.45
N GLY A 76 9.96 2.24 -3.70
CA GLY A 76 10.93 2.10 -4.79
C GLY A 76 10.90 0.73 -5.49
N LEU A 77 9.96 -0.12 -5.15
CA LEU A 77 9.71 -1.40 -5.83
C LEU A 77 8.53 -1.25 -6.79
N ASP A 78 8.77 -1.58 -8.05
CA ASP A 78 7.74 -1.54 -9.08
C ASP A 78 6.77 -2.69 -8.93
N LEU A 79 5.48 -2.41 -9.11
CA LEU A 79 4.41 -3.39 -9.12
C LEU A 79 3.33 -2.99 -10.13
N ASP A 80 2.41 -3.91 -10.42
CA ASP A 80 1.25 -3.70 -11.27
C ASP A 80 0.04 -4.37 -10.61
N LEU A 81 -0.39 -3.83 -9.46
CA LEU A 81 -1.46 -4.39 -8.65
C LEU A 81 -2.74 -3.58 -8.84
N PRO A 82 -3.85 -4.18 -9.35
CA PRO A 82 -5.14 -3.52 -9.33
C PRO A 82 -5.53 -3.11 -7.91
N ILE A 83 -6.05 -1.90 -7.74
CA ILE A 83 -6.62 -1.47 -6.46
C ILE A 83 -7.92 -2.23 -6.24
N SER A 84 -8.08 -2.76 -5.04
CA SER A 84 -9.25 -3.53 -4.62
C SER A 84 -9.66 -3.09 -3.22
N GLU A 85 -10.90 -3.37 -2.84
CA GLU A 85 -11.46 -3.06 -1.53
C GLU A 85 -10.59 -3.64 -0.40
N HIS A 86 -10.08 -4.87 -0.58
CA HIS A 86 -9.24 -5.54 0.41
C HIS A 86 -7.88 -5.87 -0.18
N MET A 87 -6.82 -5.37 0.44
CA MET A 87 -5.45 -5.60 0.02
C MET A 87 -4.56 -5.93 1.22
N LEU A 88 -3.49 -6.68 0.96
CA LEU A 88 -2.45 -6.98 1.95
C LEU A 88 -1.09 -6.63 1.37
N VAL A 89 -0.21 -6.11 2.22
CA VAL A 89 1.17 -5.79 1.85
C VAL A 89 2.11 -6.29 2.95
N PHE A 90 3.16 -7.03 2.55
CA PHE A 90 4.18 -7.54 3.46
C PHE A 90 5.57 -7.24 2.90
N ALA A 91 6.43 -6.62 3.70
CA ALA A 91 7.85 -6.48 3.41
C ALA A 91 8.64 -7.51 4.22
N TYR A 92 9.49 -8.31 3.58
CA TYR A 92 10.17 -9.44 4.20
C TYR A 92 11.53 -9.71 3.53
N GLU A 93 12.38 -10.50 4.19
CA GLU A 93 13.61 -11.01 3.59
C GLU A 93 13.29 -12.04 2.50
N ASP A 94 13.78 -11.83 1.27
CA ASP A 94 13.48 -12.73 0.14
C ASP A 94 14.00 -14.14 0.39
N LYS A 95 13.08 -15.09 0.53
CA LYS A 95 13.36 -16.51 0.73
C LYS A 95 12.29 -17.38 0.10
N PRO A 96 12.64 -18.60 -0.31
CA PRO A 96 11.68 -19.57 -0.84
C PRO A 96 10.59 -19.92 0.16
N GLY A 97 9.39 -20.24 -0.35
CA GLY A 97 8.26 -20.76 0.44
C GLY A 97 7.30 -19.71 0.99
N VAL A 98 7.65 -18.42 0.98
CA VAL A 98 6.81 -17.36 1.55
C VAL A 98 5.40 -17.32 0.92
N VAL A 99 5.30 -17.40 -0.40
CA VAL A 99 4.00 -17.44 -1.11
C VAL A 99 3.15 -18.63 -0.66
N GLY A 100 3.78 -19.79 -0.46
CA GLY A 100 3.09 -20.99 0.04
C GLY A 100 2.52 -20.80 1.45
N VAL A 101 3.28 -20.18 2.35
CA VAL A 101 2.85 -19.89 3.73
C VAL A 101 1.66 -18.93 3.71
N VAL A 102 1.76 -17.83 2.95
CA VAL A 102 0.68 -16.84 2.83
C VAL A 102 -0.59 -17.50 2.29
N GLY A 103 -0.47 -18.29 1.21
CA GLY A 103 -1.60 -19.01 0.64
C GLY A 103 -2.25 -20.00 1.61
N GLN A 104 -1.46 -20.70 2.43
CA GLN A 104 -1.98 -21.63 3.45
C GLN A 104 -2.72 -20.89 4.57
N VAL A 105 -2.18 -19.79 5.07
CA VAL A 105 -2.81 -19.03 6.17
C VAL A 105 -4.12 -18.41 5.69
N LEU A 106 -4.13 -17.76 4.53
CA LEU A 106 -5.34 -17.15 3.97
C LEU A 106 -6.39 -18.22 3.62
N GLY A 107 -5.98 -19.34 3.01
CA GLY A 107 -6.88 -20.44 2.69
C GLY A 107 -7.49 -21.09 3.95
N ALA A 108 -6.74 -21.22 5.04
CA ALA A 108 -7.25 -21.70 6.33
C ALA A 108 -8.25 -20.72 6.95
N ALA A 109 -8.12 -19.42 6.69
CA ALA A 109 -9.06 -18.38 7.08
C ALA A 109 -10.27 -18.25 6.13
N GLY A 110 -10.33 -19.05 5.06
CA GLY A 110 -11.42 -19.02 4.09
C GLY A 110 -11.36 -17.81 3.12
N ILE A 111 -10.19 -17.20 2.97
CA ILE A 111 -9.96 -15.98 2.17
C ILE A 111 -9.33 -16.37 0.84
N ASN A 112 -9.92 -15.93 -0.26
CA ASN A 112 -9.38 -16.14 -1.60
C ASN A 112 -8.46 -15.00 -2.03
N ILE A 113 -7.37 -15.36 -2.71
CA ILE A 113 -6.43 -14.42 -3.32
C ILE A 113 -6.88 -14.15 -4.75
N ALA A 114 -7.20 -12.91 -5.06
CA ALA A 114 -7.57 -12.49 -6.41
C ALA A 114 -6.34 -12.16 -7.27
N ASN A 115 -5.39 -11.41 -6.71
CA ASN A 115 -4.11 -11.09 -7.34
C ASN A 115 -2.99 -11.20 -6.30
N MET A 116 -1.79 -11.55 -6.75
CA MET A 116 -0.60 -11.59 -5.91
C MET A 116 0.62 -11.20 -6.73
N GLN A 117 1.45 -10.34 -6.17
CA GLN A 117 2.70 -9.93 -6.78
C GLN A 117 3.82 -9.96 -5.76
N VAL A 118 4.99 -10.47 -6.19
CA VAL A 118 6.23 -10.44 -5.43
C VAL A 118 7.21 -9.55 -6.16
N CYS A 119 7.57 -8.44 -5.53
CA CYS A 119 8.56 -7.49 -6.04
C CYS A 119 9.84 -7.65 -5.24
N ARG A 120 10.99 -7.64 -5.92
CA ARG A 120 12.31 -7.85 -5.30
C ARG A 120 13.21 -6.66 -5.54
N GLY A 121 13.92 -6.24 -4.52
CA GLY A 121 14.90 -5.16 -4.62
C GLY A 121 15.49 -4.79 -3.26
N GLY A 122 16.64 -4.12 -3.27
CA GLY A 122 17.24 -3.57 -2.05
C GLY A 122 17.62 -4.60 -0.97
N GLY A 123 17.73 -5.90 -1.32
CA GLY A 123 18.03 -6.96 -0.36
C GLY A 123 16.82 -7.58 0.34
N GLY A 124 15.60 -7.20 -0.06
CA GLY A 124 14.35 -7.75 0.44
C GLY A 124 13.31 -7.98 -0.64
N ALA A 125 12.12 -8.36 -0.23
CA ALA A 125 10.97 -8.53 -1.10
C ALA A 125 9.72 -7.86 -0.51
N LEU A 126 8.84 -7.45 -1.40
CA LEU A 126 7.50 -6.99 -1.09
C LEU A 126 6.51 -7.97 -1.70
N LEU A 127 5.59 -8.48 -0.89
CA LEU A 127 4.42 -9.21 -1.34
C LEU A 127 3.22 -8.29 -1.24
N ALA A 128 2.56 -8.05 -2.35
CA ALA A 128 1.33 -7.28 -2.41
C ALA A 128 0.22 -8.15 -3.03
N LEU A 129 -0.95 -8.18 -2.42
CA LEU A 129 -2.04 -9.01 -2.90
C LEU A 129 -3.41 -8.34 -2.68
N THR A 130 -4.37 -8.74 -3.49
CA THR A 130 -5.78 -8.41 -3.34
C THR A 130 -6.54 -9.66 -2.96
N VAL A 131 -7.50 -9.53 -2.07
CA VAL A 131 -8.31 -10.63 -1.54
C VAL A 131 -9.80 -10.33 -1.66
N ASP A 132 -10.64 -11.33 -1.52
CA ASP A 132 -12.09 -11.24 -1.70
C ASP A 132 -12.86 -10.78 -0.44
N SER A 133 -12.17 -10.67 0.69
CA SER A 133 -12.79 -10.26 1.95
C SER A 133 -11.77 -9.62 2.90
N ALA A 134 -12.25 -8.86 3.87
CA ALA A 134 -11.43 -8.23 4.89
C ALA A 134 -10.65 -9.28 5.71
N VAL A 135 -9.41 -8.96 6.02
CA VAL A 135 -8.49 -9.84 6.77
C VAL A 135 -8.28 -9.29 8.17
N ASP A 136 -8.66 -10.08 9.16
CA ASP A 136 -8.50 -9.69 10.56
C ASP A 136 -7.01 -9.56 10.97
N SER A 137 -6.77 -8.77 12.01
CA SER A 137 -5.43 -8.49 12.50
C SER A 137 -4.68 -9.75 12.98
N GLY A 138 -5.39 -10.74 13.51
CA GLY A 138 -4.79 -12.00 13.94
C GLY A 138 -4.24 -12.81 12.77
N THR A 139 -4.95 -12.85 11.65
CA THR A 139 -4.51 -13.49 10.42
C THR A 139 -3.30 -12.74 9.81
N VAL A 140 -3.32 -11.39 9.80
CA VAL A 140 -2.17 -10.59 9.36
C VAL A 140 -0.94 -10.85 10.22
N ASP A 141 -1.10 -10.89 11.54
CA ASP A 141 0.00 -11.16 12.47
C ASP A 141 0.52 -12.60 12.34
N ALA A 142 -0.33 -13.58 12.10
CA ALA A 142 0.07 -14.96 11.85
C ALA A 142 0.95 -15.06 10.59
N ILE A 143 0.57 -14.37 9.51
CA ILE A 143 1.39 -14.28 8.30
C ILE A 143 2.74 -13.62 8.61
N ARG A 144 2.72 -12.44 9.25
CA ARG A 144 3.93 -11.68 9.60
C ARG A 144 4.95 -12.53 10.36
N LEU A 145 4.48 -13.25 11.35
CA LEU A 145 5.34 -14.13 12.18
C LEU A 145 5.92 -15.28 11.37
N GLN A 146 5.10 -15.97 10.56
CA GLN A 146 5.56 -17.15 9.82
C GLN A 146 6.55 -16.83 8.70
N ILE A 147 6.39 -15.67 8.05
CA ILE A 147 7.32 -15.26 7.00
C ILE A 147 8.46 -14.37 7.51
N ASN A 148 8.51 -14.03 8.79
CA ASN A 148 9.40 -13.05 9.41
C ASN A 148 9.32 -11.69 8.69
N ALA A 149 8.11 -11.20 8.44
CA ALA A 149 7.94 -9.91 7.78
C ALA A 149 8.40 -8.77 8.69
N VAL A 150 9.20 -7.88 8.13
CA VAL A 150 9.61 -6.62 8.78
C VAL A 150 8.40 -5.71 8.98
N ARG A 151 7.52 -5.68 7.98
CA ARG A 151 6.26 -4.94 8.01
C ARG A 151 5.16 -5.76 7.35
N GLY A 152 3.92 -5.58 7.79
CA GLY A 152 2.75 -6.17 7.16
C GLY A 152 1.49 -5.42 7.59
N ALA A 153 0.60 -5.19 6.64
CA ALA A 153 -0.66 -4.50 6.86
C ALA A 153 -1.76 -5.06 5.96
N ALA A 154 -2.98 -5.09 6.49
CA ALA A 154 -4.20 -5.10 5.70
C ALA A 154 -4.63 -3.67 5.41
N ILE A 155 -5.17 -3.45 4.23
CA ILE A 155 -5.66 -2.17 3.74
C ILE A 155 -7.07 -2.42 3.25
N ASP A 156 -8.05 -1.80 3.91
CA ASP A 156 -9.44 -1.85 3.53
C ASP A 156 -9.84 -0.46 3.01
N LEU A 157 -10.33 -0.40 1.79
CA LEU A 157 -10.82 0.82 1.15
C LEU A 157 -12.35 0.85 1.26
N GLU A 158 -12.90 2.00 1.66
CA GLU A 158 -14.35 2.25 1.68
C GLU A 158 -14.86 2.67 0.30
#